data_ce387aa6176b99f600463948a884a087
#
_entry.id   ce387aa6176b99f600463948a884a087
#
_cell.length_a   1.000
_cell.length_b   1.000
_cell.length_c   1.000
_cell.angle_alpha   90.00
_cell.angle_beta   90.00
_cell.angle_gamma   90.00
#
_symmetry.space_group_name_H-M   'P 1'
#
loop_
_entity.id
_entity.type
_entity.pdbx_description
1 polymer ?
#
loop_
_entity_poly.entity_id
_entity_poly.type
_entity_poly.pdbx_seq_one_letter_code
_entity_poly.pdbx_strand_id
1 'polypeptide(L)'
;MAAQEVFTSRLLGRPLLDSEQTPIGRVRDVVLLPAAQGDAPRALGLVVTLQRRRIFVNFGRIAEMSIDGAHLRGGTVDLDRFTRRTGEILVTELFGQPAGTGSVVDVAITPSSTGRGWKVSSLAITRGRGLRLRSTQIVPWSDYPELFKAGTLADQLVDLREMHPTDLANAVEGMTPTRRDELAAALQDDELADLLEEMPEQDQIRLLASVGLERSADVVEEMEPDDAADLLAEMAPEQRERLLTAMESVQAADLRRLLRYDAGTAGGLMTSQPLIVAPDVPVAEALARIREPDRPITEAAQVFVCEPPTLAPTGRYLGSVGFQLLLRQPPAKTVGECVEASTFVRPELSDRELAARLAAYNLISVAVCDELGRLLGAVTVDDVLDHLLPVGWRRTGG
;
A
#
# COMPACT_ATOMS: atom_id res chain seq x y z
N MET A 1 -18.39 18.87 -4.19
CA MET A 1 -18.32 19.27 -2.77
C MET A 1 -16.95 19.84 -2.52
N ALA A 2 -16.81 21.01 -1.87
CA ALA A 2 -15.50 21.55 -1.52
C ALA A 2 -14.82 20.57 -0.54
N ALA A 3 -13.58 20.20 -0.82
CA ALA A 3 -12.81 19.35 0.08
C ALA A 3 -12.72 20.02 1.46
N GLN A 4 -13.15 19.32 2.51
CA GLN A 4 -13.24 19.88 3.84
C GLN A 4 -11.83 20.01 4.42
N GLU A 5 -11.37 21.26 4.59
CA GLU A 5 -10.13 21.58 5.28
C GLU A 5 -10.29 21.32 6.78
N VAL A 6 -9.34 20.61 7.38
CA VAL A 6 -9.36 20.24 8.80
C VAL A 6 -8.12 20.78 9.49
N PHE A 7 -8.31 21.62 10.50
CA PHE A 7 -7.24 22.10 11.36
C PHE A 7 -6.85 21.00 12.37
N THR A 8 -5.56 20.69 12.44
CA THR A 8 -5.05 19.55 13.23
C THR A 8 -5.28 19.72 14.73
N SER A 9 -5.29 20.95 15.25
CA SER A 9 -5.64 21.21 16.65
C SER A 9 -7.03 20.70 17.03
N ARG A 10 -7.95 20.61 16.07
CA ARG A 10 -9.30 20.08 16.29
C ARG A 10 -9.32 18.56 16.43
N LEU A 11 -8.31 17.87 15.91
CA LEU A 11 -8.15 16.42 16.01
C LEU A 11 -7.39 16.01 17.26
N LEU A 12 -6.42 16.82 17.69
CA LEU A 12 -5.59 16.53 18.87
C LEU A 12 -6.44 16.37 20.14
N GLY A 13 -6.21 15.26 20.84
CA GLY A 13 -6.96 14.90 22.06
C GLY A 13 -8.35 14.30 21.82
N ARG A 14 -8.84 14.29 20.56
CA ARG A 14 -10.14 13.70 20.22
C ARG A 14 -10.06 12.16 20.19
N PRO A 15 -11.20 11.49 20.35
CA PRO A 15 -11.24 10.04 20.24
C PRO A 15 -10.99 9.58 18.80
N LEU A 16 -10.36 8.41 18.65
CA LEU A 16 -10.46 7.58 17.49
C LEU A 16 -11.64 6.61 17.73
N LEU A 17 -12.58 6.59 16.81
CA LEU A 17 -13.82 5.80 16.88
C LEU A 17 -13.75 4.67 15.86
N ASP A 18 -14.19 3.47 16.25
CA ASP A 18 -14.35 2.35 15.33
C ASP A 18 -15.58 2.48 14.43
N SER A 19 -15.87 1.48 13.62
CA SER A 19 -17.06 1.44 12.75
C SER A 19 -18.40 1.42 13.52
N GLU A 20 -18.38 1.06 14.80
CA GLU A 20 -19.55 1.02 15.69
C GLU A 20 -19.67 2.30 16.56
N GLN A 21 -18.87 3.33 16.26
CA GLN A 21 -18.80 4.59 17.00
C GLN A 21 -18.27 4.44 18.44
N THR A 22 -17.56 3.32 18.72
CA THR A 22 -16.93 3.10 20.03
C THR A 22 -15.56 3.75 20.08
N PRO A 23 -15.23 4.53 21.12
CA PRO A 23 -13.90 5.14 21.25
C PRO A 23 -12.85 4.09 21.62
N ILE A 24 -11.90 3.86 20.72
CA ILE A 24 -10.81 2.90 20.91
C ILE A 24 -9.49 3.55 21.35
N GLY A 25 -9.29 4.84 21.06
CA GLY A 25 -8.07 5.55 21.43
C GLY A 25 -8.24 7.07 21.37
N ARG A 26 -7.14 7.81 21.56
CA ARG A 26 -7.11 9.29 21.45
C ARG A 26 -6.00 9.75 20.54
N VAL A 27 -6.32 10.64 19.61
CA VAL A 27 -5.36 11.27 18.69
C VAL A 27 -4.36 12.11 19.49
N ARG A 28 -3.08 11.91 19.25
CA ARG A 28 -1.97 12.64 19.90
C ARG A 28 -1.24 13.56 18.97
N ASP A 29 -1.08 13.13 17.71
CA ASP A 29 -0.36 13.89 16.71
C ASP A 29 -0.84 13.55 15.30
N VAL A 30 -0.34 14.28 14.32
CA VAL A 30 -0.47 14.01 12.89
C VAL A 30 0.93 13.89 12.32
N VAL A 31 1.18 12.84 11.56
CA VAL A 31 2.46 12.63 10.89
C VAL A 31 2.41 13.28 9.52
N LEU A 32 3.37 14.16 9.27
CA LEU A 32 3.57 14.83 7.98
C LEU A 32 4.85 14.33 7.33
N LEU A 33 4.85 14.28 6.01
CA LEU A 33 6.01 14.02 5.20
C LEU A 33 6.26 15.21 4.28
N PRO A 34 7.48 15.81 4.29
CA PRO A 34 7.87 16.77 3.27
C PRO A 34 7.64 16.23 1.86
N ALA A 35 7.35 17.09 0.92
CA ALA A 35 7.25 16.77 -0.50
C ALA A 35 8.36 17.46 -1.31
N ALA A 36 8.55 17.08 -2.57
CA ALA A 36 9.54 17.70 -3.46
C ALA A 36 9.28 19.21 -3.65
N GLN A 37 10.27 19.93 -4.18
CA GLN A 37 10.19 21.38 -4.34
C GLN A 37 8.93 21.80 -5.11
N GLY A 38 8.03 22.49 -4.41
CA GLY A 38 6.80 23.06 -4.97
C GLY A 38 5.52 22.31 -4.62
N ASP A 39 5.61 21.08 -4.14
CA ASP A 39 4.45 20.29 -3.73
C ASP A 39 4.13 20.41 -2.23
N ALA A 40 2.85 20.24 -1.91
CA ALA A 40 2.39 20.34 -0.54
C ALA A 40 2.84 19.11 0.28
N PRO A 41 3.32 19.32 1.53
CA PRO A 41 3.66 18.22 2.42
C PRO A 41 2.47 17.26 2.57
N ARG A 42 2.74 15.96 2.48
CA ARG A 42 1.74 14.90 2.64
C ARG A 42 1.42 14.72 4.12
N ALA A 43 0.17 14.44 4.44
CA ALA A 43 -0.23 14.01 5.77
C ALA A 43 -0.49 12.50 5.71
N LEU A 44 0.34 11.72 6.40
CA LEU A 44 0.36 10.26 6.32
C LEU A 44 -0.71 9.61 7.19
N GLY A 45 -0.89 10.10 8.42
CA GLY A 45 -1.82 9.48 9.37
C GLY A 45 -1.79 10.11 10.74
N LEU A 46 -2.43 9.44 11.67
CA LEU A 46 -2.61 9.86 13.05
C LEU A 46 -1.73 9.05 13.99
N VAL A 47 -1.07 9.70 14.93
CA VAL A 47 -0.51 9.03 16.11
C VAL A 47 -1.61 8.96 17.17
N VAL A 48 -1.99 7.77 17.57
CA VAL A 48 -3.09 7.53 18.52
C VAL A 48 -2.56 6.83 19.77
N THR A 49 -3.02 7.25 20.93
CA THR A 49 -2.76 6.50 22.17
C THR A 49 -3.90 5.54 22.43
N LEU A 50 -3.56 4.25 22.45
CA LEU A 50 -4.43 3.12 22.76
C LEU A 50 -3.82 2.36 23.94
N GLN A 51 -4.56 2.14 25.02
CA GLN A 51 -4.11 1.36 26.20
C GLN A 51 -2.66 1.63 26.69
N ARG A 52 -2.23 2.90 26.73
CA ARG A 52 -0.88 3.39 27.07
C ARG A 52 0.21 3.17 26.00
N ARG A 53 -0.12 2.65 24.82
CA ARG A 53 0.78 2.57 23.67
C ARG A 53 0.45 3.68 22.68
N ARG A 54 1.44 4.14 21.93
CA ARG A 54 1.23 5.00 20.75
C ARG A 54 1.30 4.10 19.54
N ILE A 55 0.27 4.16 18.70
CA ILE A 55 0.16 3.42 17.44
C ILE A 55 0.02 4.42 16.29
N PHE A 56 0.35 4.01 15.08
CA PHE A 56 0.13 4.78 13.86
C PHE A 56 -1.16 4.29 13.17
N VAL A 57 -1.94 5.24 12.68
CA VAL A 57 -3.16 4.96 11.91
C VAL A 57 -3.11 5.76 10.62
N ASN A 58 -2.88 5.10 9.51
CA ASN A 58 -2.83 5.71 8.19
C ASN A 58 -4.15 6.40 7.85
N PHE A 59 -4.10 7.54 7.14
CA PHE A 59 -5.31 8.26 6.71
C PHE A 59 -6.19 7.45 5.75
N GLY A 60 -5.65 6.47 5.03
CA GLY A 60 -6.42 5.52 4.23
C GLY A 60 -7.43 4.71 5.05
N ARG A 61 -7.12 4.46 6.33
CA ARG A 61 -8.02 3.78 7.29
C ARG A 61 -9.09 4.70 7.90
N ILE A 62 -8.98 6.01 7.70
CA ILE A 62 -9.93 7.00 8.23
C ILE A 62 -11.07 7.21 7.22
N ALA A 63 -12.28 6.92 7.64
CA ALA A 63 -13.49 7.16 6.84
C ALA A 63 -13.87 8.64 6.85
N GLU A 64 -13.83 9.26 8.04
CA GLU A 64 -14.25 10.64 8.24
C GLU A 64 -13.51 11.26 9.43
N MET A 65 -13.23 12.56 9.32
CA MET A 65 -12.74 13.39 10.42
C MET A 65 -13.76 14.49 10.71
N SER A 66 -14.25 14.52 11.96
CA SER A 66 -15.24 15.47 12.42
C SER A 66 -14.78 16.16 13.72
N ILE A 67 -15.61 17.07 14.22
CA ILE A 67 -15.40 17.71 15.54
C ILE A 67 -15.47 16.71 16.70
N ASP A 68 -16.12 15.55 16.47
CA ASP A 68 -16.29 14.50 17.47
C ASP A 68 -15.09 13.55 17.52
N GLY A 69 -14.28 13.49 16.46
CA GLY A 69 -13.09 12.66 16.37
C GLY A 69 -12.77 12.16 14.97
N ALA A 70 -11.89 11.19 14.89
CA ALA A 70 -11.58 10.46 13.67
C ALA A 70 -12.31 9.10 13.67
N HIS A 71 -12.95 8.76 12.56
CA HIS A 71 -13.74 7.54 12.40
C HIS A 71 -13.01 6.57 11.47
N LEU A 72 -12.78 5.34 11.95
CA LEU A 72 -12.18 4.29 11.15
C LEU A 72 -13.16 3.76 10.08
N ARG A 73 -12.62 3.45 8.93
CA ARG A 73 -13.27 2.49 8.01
C ARG A 73 -13.19 1.12 8.66
N GLY A 74 -14.19 0.31 8.57
CA GLY A 74 -14.17 -1.03 9.17
C GLY A 74 -12.86 -1.79 8.91
N GLY A 75 -12.52 -2.72 9.79
CA GLY A 75 -11.31 -3.53 9.74
C GLY A 75 -10.47 -3.45 11.02
N THR A 76 -9.42 -4.26 11.09
CA THR A 76 -8.45 -4.27 12.20
C THR A 76 -7.53 -3.07 12.12
N VAL A 77 -7.20 -2.49 13.27
CA VAL A 77 -6.15 -1.46 13.40
C VAL A 77 -4.88 -2.17 13.81
N ASP A 78 -3.81 -1.90 13.11
CA ASP A 78 -2.49 -2.30 13.54
C ASP A 78 -2.19 -1.71 14.92
N LEU A 79 -1.76 -2.55 15.85
CA LEU A 79 -1.49 -2.18 17.24
C LEU A 79 -0.01 -1.97 17.50
N ASP A 80 0.81 -1.95 16.48
CA ASP A 80 2.24 -1.79 16.60
C ASP A 80 2.62 -0.42 17.16
N ARG A 81 3.73 -0.43 17.90
CA ARG A 81 4.20 0.79 18.56
C ARG A 81 4.69 1.78 17.51
N PHE A 82 4.06 2.95 17.46
CA PHE A 82 4.53 4.04 16.62
C PHE A 82 6.01 4.34 16.85
N THR A 83 6.80 4.18 15.81
CA THR A 83 8.19 4.61 15.73
C THR A 83 8.30 5.62 14.61
N ARG A 84 8.79 6.83 14.93
CA ARG A 84 8.98 7.88 13.95
C ARG A 84 10.07 7.49 12.96
N ARG A 85 9.80 7.66 11.68
CA ARG A 85 10.77 7.41 10.61
C ARG A 85 11.55 8.68 10.26
N THR A 86 12.71 8.49 9.62
CA THR A 86 13.55 9.61 9.18
C THR A 86 12.80 10.44 8.15
N GLY A 87 12.77 11.76 8.35
CA GLY A 87 12.08 12.70 7.47
C GLY A 87 10.65 13.03 7.85
N GLU A 88 10.01 12.25 8.70
CA GLU A 88 8.68 12.58 9.21
C GLU A 88 8.70 13.76 10.16
N ILE A 89 7.67 14.60 10.11
CA ILE A 89 7.45 15.76 10.98
C ILE A 89 6.16 15.52 11.76
N LEU A 90 6.22 15.64 13.07
CA LEU A 90 5.00 15.68 13.89
C LEU A 90 4.42 17.09 13.88
N VAL A 91 3.12 17.21 13.64
CA VAL A 91 2.45 18.53 13.56
C VAL A 91 2.67 19.35 14.81
N THR A 92 2.70 18.71 15.98
CA THR A 92 2.93 19.42 17.25
C THR A 92 4.33 20.07 17.32
N GLU A 93 5.31 19.62 16.56
CA GLU A 93 6.66 20.21 16.47
C GLU A 93 6.66 21.52 15.69
N LEU A 94 5.68 21.73 14.83
CA LEU A 94 5.50 22.98 14.08
C LEU A 94 4.86 24.08 14.95
N PHE A 95 4.13 23.69 16.00
CA PHE A 95 3.48 24.67 16.87
C PHE A 95 4.51 25.48 17.64
N GLY A 96 4.36 26.80 17.58
CA GLY A 96 5.31 27.73 18.15
C GLY A 96 6.52 28.06 17.28
N GLN A 97 6.77 27.33 16.19
CA GLN A 97 7.85 27.65 15.27
C GLN A 97 7.68 29.04 14.67
N PRO A 98 8.79 29.78 14.50
CA PRO A 98 8.74 31.13 13.94
C PRO A 98 8.32 31.07 12.46
N ALA A 99 7.37 31.93 12.11
CA ALA A 99 6.88 32.08 10.74
C ALA A 99 6.77 33.59 10.43
N GLY A 100 7.79 34.16 9.80
CA GLY A 100 7.94 35.57 9.56
C GLY A 100 8.00 36.35 10.88
N THR A 101 7.03 37.24 11.11
CA THR A 101 6.93 38.05 12.37
C THR A 101 6.05 37.40 13.44
N GLY A 102 5.55 36.19 13.17
CA GLY A 102 4.64 35.43 14.03
C GLY A 102 5.16 34.05 14.38
N SER A 103 4.25 33.20 14.84
CA SER A 103 4.51 31.80 15.11
C SER A 103 3.34 30.93 14.67
N VAL A 104 3.62 29.71 14.27
CA VAL A 104 2.61 28.71 13.89
C VAL A 104 1.79 28.31 15.11
N VAL A 105 0.47 28.38 15.00
CA VAL A 105 -0.45 27.93 16.05
C VAL A 105 -1.29 26.74 15.64
N ASP A 106 -1.46 26.53 14.32
CA ASP A 106 -2.18 25.37 13.80
C ASP A 106 -1.75 25.07 12.35
N VAL A 107 -1.99 23.85 11.92
CA VAL A 107 -1.76 23.37 10.55
C VAL A 107 -3.06 22.79 10.03
N ALA A 108 -3.44 23.15 8.83
CA ALA A 108 -4.63 22.61 8.17
C ALA A 108 -4.24 21.59 7.12
N ILE A 109 -4.99 20.50 7.07
CA ILE A 109 -4.85 19.43 6.09
C ILE A 109 -6.14 19.29 5.28
N THR A 110 -6.01 18.86 4.03
CA THR A 110 -7.12 18.65 3.09
C THR A 110 -6.89 17.36 2.29
N PRO A 111 -7.94 16.67 1.85
CA PRO A 111 -7.79 15.56 0.92
C PRO A 111 -7.06 16.01 -0.35
N SER A 112 -6.18 15.15 -0.89
CA SER A 112 -5.49 15.42 -2.15
C SER A 112 -6.48 15.49 -3.32
N SER A 113 -6.25 16.40 -4.25
CA SER A 113 -7.06 16.52 -5.48
C SER A 113 -6.98 15.28 -6.38
N THR A 114 -5.94 14.46 -6.23
CA THR A 114 -5.77 13.19 -6.95
C THR A 114 -6.59 12.04 -6.37
N GLY A 115 -7.34 12.28 -5.28
CA GLY A 115 -8.14 11.26 -4.59
C GLY A 115 -7.32 10.34 -3.68
N ARG A 116 -6.00 10.43 -3.69
CA ARG A 116 -5.12 9.63 -2.85
C ARG A 116 -4.51 10.49 -1.72
N GLY A 117 -4.82 10.13 -0.47
CA GLY A 117 -4.18 10.70 0.72
C GLY A 117 -4.61 12.13 1.09
N TRP A 118 -3.89 12.69 2.03
CA TRP A 118 -4.09 14.02 2.60
C TRP A 118 -2.82 14.86 2.47
N LYS A 119 -2.98 16.18 2.38
CA LYS A 119 -1.86 17.12 2.27
C LYS A 119 -2.09 18.35 3.12
N VAL A 120 -1.01 19.04 3.47
CA VAL A 120 -1.07 20.34 4.13
C VAL A 120 -1.63 21.38 3.17
N SER A 121 -2.62 22.15 3.59
CA SER A 121 -3.24 23.22 2.79
C SER A 121 -2.81 24.60 3.28
N SER A 122 -2.89 24.85 4.58
CA SER A 122 -2.61 26.17 5.14
C SER A 122 -2.06 26.10 6.56
N LEU A 123 -1.50 27.22 7.00
CA LEU A 123 -0.98 27.45 8.35
C LEU A 123 -1.78 28.56 9.02
N ALA A 124 -2.13 28.38 10.28
CA ALA A 124 -2.60 29.44 11.13
C ALA A 124 -1.42 30.06 11.88
N ILE A 125 -1.15 31.34 11.66
CA ILE A 125 -0.02 32.08 12.25
C ILE A 125 -0.53 33.18 13.14
N THR A 126 -0.02 33.23 14.37
CA THR A 126 -0.31 34.33 15.28
C THR A 126 0.68 35.47 15.04
N ARG A 127 0.19 36.66 14.82
CA ARG A 127 1.00 37.90 14.77
C ARG A 127 0.74 38.77 15.98
N GLY A 128 1.80 39.31 16.58
CA GLY A 128 1.72 40.28 17.67
C GLY A 128 2.82 40.10 18.71
N ARG A 129 3.51 41.19 19.07
CA ARG A 129 4.44 41.26 20.21
C ARG A 129 3.78 42.00 21.38
N GLY A 130 3.83 41.40 22.57
CA GLY A 130 3.39 42.06 23.80
C GLY A 130 1.88 42.06 24.05
N LEU A 131 1.36 43.04 24.80
CA LEU A 131 -0.04 43.21 25.22
C LEU A 131 -1.02 43.58 24.09
N ARG A 132 -0.59 43.67 22.82
CA ARG A 132 -1.47 43.95 21.69
C ARG A 132 -2.22 42.68 21.26
N LEU A 133 -3.49 42.84 20.88
CA LEU A 133 -4.38 41.79 20.40
C LEU A 133 -3.63 40.88 19.44
N ARG A 134 -3.50 39.60 19.81
CA ARG A 134 -2.99 38.56 18.94
C ARG A 134 -4.03 38.29 17.85
N SER A 135 -3.68 38.58 16.60
CA SER A 135 -4.50 38.18 15.45
C SER A 135 -3.96 36.87 14.85
N THR A 136 -4.83 35.94 14.58
CA THR A 136 -4.48 34.72 13.84
C THR A 136 -4.78 34.97 12.38
N GLN A 137 -3.82 34.72 11.52
CA GLN A 137 -3.97 34.77 10.06
C GLN A 137 -3.77 33.37 9.50
N ILE A 138 -4.64 32.98 8.58
CA ILE A 138 -4.49 31.76 7.81
C ILE A 138 -3.75 32.12 6.52
N VAL A 139 -2.67 31.40 6.23
CA VAL A 139 -1.81 31.61 5.06
C VAL A 139 -1.55 30.26 4.38
N PRO A 140 -1.31 30.24 3.07
CA PRO A 140 -0.90 29.02 2.39
C PRO A 140 0.40 28.47 3.00
N TRP A 141 0.55 27.15 3.05
CA TRP A 141 1.79 26.51 3.51
C TRP A 141 3.00 26.95 2.67
N SER A 142 2.79 27.23 1.38
CA SER A 142 3.82 27.66 0.43
C SER A 142 4.49 28.99 0.76
N ASP A 143 3.91 29.79 1.65
CA ASP A 143 4.50 31.03 2.13
C ASP A 143 5.65 30.78 3.13
N TYR A 144 5.72 29.57 3.71
CA TYR A 144 6.72 29.15 4.71
C TYR A 144 7.21 27.72 4.45
N PRO A 145 7.75 27.42 3.25
CA PRO A 145 8.18 26.07 2.89
C PRO A 145 9.33 25.57 3.78
N GLU A 146 10.10 26.48 4.38
CA GLU A 146 11.20 26.16 5.29
C GLU A 146 10.76 25.42 6.56
N LEU A 147 9.51 25.55 6.98
CA LEU A 147 8.95 24.83 8.13
C LEU A 147 8.83 23.31 7.87
N PHE A 148 8.78 22.93 6.61
CA PHE A 148 8.63 21.55 6.17
C PHE A 148 9.91 21.01 5.52
N LYS A 149 11.04 21.74 5.65
CA LYS A 149 12.33 21.22 5.20
C LYS A 149 12.83 20.21 6.21
N ALA A 150 12.88 18.98 5.78
CA ALA A 150 13.69 17.99 6.46
C ALA A 150 15.17 18.22 6.07
N GLY A 151 16.12 17.82 6.90
CA GLY A 151 17.56 17.95 6.58
C GLY A 151 17.94 17.24 5.29
N THR A 152 19.15 17.48 4.75
CA THR A 152 19.64 17.03 3.41
C THR A 152 19.38 15.55 3.07
N LEU A 153 19.32 14.65 4.06
CA LEU A 153 18.95 13.24 3.88
C LEU A 153 17.46 13.10 3.53
N ALA A 154 16.61 13.83 4.24
CA ALA A 154 15.17 13.76 4.06
C ALA A 154 14.71 14.46 2.76
N ASP A 155 15.42 15.50 2.27
CA ASP A 155 15.11 16.10 0.96
C ASP A 155 15.36 15.08 -0.18
N GLN A 156 16.44 14.30 -0.08
CA GLN A 156 16.72 13.23 -1.05
C GLN A 156 15.73 12.07 -0.96
N LEU A 157 15.25 11.75 0.25
CA LEU A 157 14.22 10.71 0.44
C LEU A 157 12.88 11.12 -0.16
N VAL A 158 12.55 12.41 -0.18
CA VAL A 158 11.35 12.91 -0.84
C VAL A 158 11.40 12.66 -2.35
N ASP A 159 12.51 13.04 -2.98
CA ASP A 159 12.70 12.82 -4.42
C ASP A 159 12.66 11.32 -4.77
N LEU A 160 13.29 10.47 -3.94
CA LEU A 160 13.32 9.02 -4.14
C LEU A 160 11.92 8.37 -3.98
N ARG A 161 11.09 8.85 -3.06
CA ARG A 161 9.72 8.36 -2.87
C ARG A 161 8.75 8.72 -4.01
N GLU A 162 9.05 9.74 -4.78
CA GLU A 162 8.25 10.13 -5.95
C GLU A 162 8.63 9.36 -7.21
N MET A 163 9.71 8.58 -7.17
CA MET A 163 10.14 7.72 -8.28
C MET A 163 9.18 6.53 -8.43
N HIS A 164 9.08 6.02 -9.66
CA HIS A 164 8.48 4.71 -9.89
C HIS A 164 9.32 3.64 -9.17
N PRO A 165 8.73 2.57 -8.59
CA PRO A 165 9.48 1.52 -7.88
C PRO A 165 10.70 1.01 -8.67
N THR A 166 10.55 0.71 -9.95
CA THR A 166 11.66 0.29 -10.83
C THR A 166 12.81 1.31 -10.90
N ASP A 167 12.49 2.61 -11.00
CA ASP A 167 13.51 3.67 -11.06
C ASP A 167 14.21 3.83 -9.70
N LEU A 168 13.45 3.69 -8.61
CA LEU A 168 13.97 3.70 -7.26
C LEU A 168 14.92 2.51 -7.02
N ALA A 169 14.56 1.30 -7.45
CA ALA A 169 15.42 0.11 -7.36
C ALA A 169 16.75 0.32 -8.07
N ASN A 170 16.73 0.86 -9.30
CA ASN A 170 17.95 1.22 -10.04
C ASN A 170 18.80 2.26 -9.31
N ALA A 171 18.19 3.27 -8.70
CA ALA A 171 18.90 4.29 -7.92
C ALA A 171 19.55 3.69 -6.67
N VAL A 172 18.85 2.78 -5.99
CA VAL A 172 19.32 2.09 -4.77
C VAL A 172 20.50 1.17 -5.05
N GLU A 173 20.56 0.52 -6.20
CA GLU A 173 21.73 -0.31 -6.60
C GLU A 173 23.03 0.49 -6.58
N GLY A 174 23.02 1.75 -7.01
CA GLY A 174 24.18 2.64 -7.00
C GLY A 174 24.59 3.15 -5.61
N MET A 175 23.80 2.91 -4.58
CA MET A 175 24.06 3.42 -3.23
C MET A 175 25.03 2.54 -2.44
N THR A 176 25.74 3.15 -1.48
CA THR A 176 26.52 2.39 -0.49
C THR A 176 25.59 1.57 0.44
N PRO A 177 26.06 0.45 1.02
CA PRO A 177 25.24 -0.36 1.92
C PRO A 177 24.60 0.46 3.07
N THR A 178 25.39 1.30 3.73
CA THR A 178 24.89 2.18 4.81
C THR A 178 23.75 3.09 4.32
N ARG A 179 23.85 3.58 3.08
CA ARG A 179 22.83 4.46 2.51
C ARG A 179 21.56 3.71 2.17
N ARG A 180 21.67 2.46 1.70
CA ARG A 180 20.53 1.57 1.48
C ARG A 180 19.79 1.28 2.80
N ASP A 181 20.53 0.98 3.87
CA ASP A 181 19.96 0.72 5.19
C ASP A 181 19.23 1.95 5.74
N GLU A 182 19.81 3.15 5.55
CA GLU A 182 19.17 4.42 5.94
C GLU A 182 17.88 4.67 5.15
N LEU A 183 17.87 4.38 3.85
CA LEU A 183 16.70 4.48 3.00
C LEU A 183 15.62 3.48 3.43
N ALA A 184 15.97 2.21 3.60
CA ALA A 184 15.05 1.17 4.05
C ALA A 184 14.43 1.51 5.42
N ALA A 185 15.23 2.09 6.34
CA ALA A 185 14.72 2.54 7.64
C ALA A 185 13.75 3.73 7.52
N ALA A 186 13.80 4.49 6.45
CA ALA A 186 13.01 5.70 6.25
C ALA A 186 11.72 5.49 5.42
N LEU A 187 11.68 4.49 4.54
CA LEU A 187 10.50 4.14 3.75
C LEU A 187 9.37 3.58 4.62
N GLN A 188 8.11 3.70 4.18
CA GLN A 188 6.96 2.98 4.75
C GLN A 188 7.07 1.50 4.35
N ASP A 189 6.27 0.61 4.99
CA ASP A 189 6.42 -0.82 4.74
C ASP A 189 5.90 -1.19 3.35
N ASP A 190 4.80 -0.57 2.90
CA ASP A 190 4.29 -0.62 1.53
C ASP A 190 5.29 -0.08 0.49
N GLU A 191 5.91 1.09 0.74
CA GLU A 191 6.95 1.67 -0.13
C GLU A 191 8.21 0.78 -0.21
N LEU A 192 8.53 0.10 0.89
CA LEU A 192 9.68 -0.81 0.93
C LEU A 192 9.36 -2.15 0.26
N ALA A 193 8.13 -2.63 0.36
CA ALA A 193 7.65 -3.81 -0.37
C ALA A 193 7.75 -3.57 -1.89
N ASP A 194 7.13 -2.49 -2.40
CA ASP A 194 7.19 -2.09 -3.82
C ASP A 194 8.64 -1.96 -4.33
N LEU A 195 9.55 -1.43 -3.50
CA LEU A 195 10.97 -1.35 -3.85
C LEU A 195 11.62 -2.73 -3.94
N LEU A 196 11.32 -3.61 -2.99
CA LEU A 196 11.93 -4.96 -2.93
C LEU A 196 11.50 -5.79 -4.14
N GLU A 197 10.23 -5.76 -4.53
CA GLU A 197 9.68 -6.49 -5.69
C GLU A 197 10.43 -6.17 -6.99
N GLU A 198 10.98 -4.97 -7.10
CA GLU A 198 11.76 -4.53 -8.26
C GLU A 198 13.28 -4.84 -8.15
N MET A 199 13.74 -5.41 -7.03
CA MET A 199 15.16 -5.69 -6.78
C MET A 199 15.50 -7.16 -7.01
N PRO A 200 16.77 -7.51 -7.32
CA PRO A 200 17.22 -8.90 -7.32
C PRO A 200 17.12 -9.53 -5.93
N GLU A 201 16.69 -10.79 -5.83
CA GLU A 201 16.35 -11.52 -4.59
C GLU A 201 17.46 -11.46 -3.53
N GLN A 202 18.73 -11.54 -3.95
CA GLN A 202 19.88 -11.46 -3.03
C GLN A 202 20.00 -10.08 -2.37
N ASP A 203 19.63 -9.02 -3.09
CA ASP A 203 19.65 -7.65 -2.56
C ASP A 203 18.42 -7.40 -1.69
N GLN A 204 17.26 -7.98 -2.04
CA GLN A 204 16.06 -8.01 -1.20
C GLN A 204 16.36 -8.61 0.18
N ILE A 205 16.92 -9.82 0.22
CA ILE A 205 17.28 -10.53 1.47
C ILE A 205 18.22 -9.70 2.35
N ARG A 206 19.22 -9.04 1.73
CA ARG A 206 20.17 -8.19 2.47
C ARG A 206 19.48 -6.96 3.05
N LEU A 207 18.60 -6.33 2.28
CA LEU A 207 17.91 -5.11 2.70
C LEU A 207 16.91 -5.42 3.82
N LEU A 208 16.14 -6.50 3.72
CA LEU A 208 15.26 -6.98 4.78
C LEU A 208 16.02 -7.31 6.06
N ALA A 209 17.19 -7.93 5.97
CA ALA A 209 18.01 -8.23 7.15
C ALA A 209 18.43 -6.98 7.93
N SER A 210 18.50 -5.80 7.27
CA SER A 210 18.89 -4.54 7.91
C SER A 210 17.78 -3.90 8.75
N VAL A 211 16.50 -4.18 8.47
CA VAL A 211 15.36 -3.56 9.16
C VAL A 211 14.86 -4.34 10.38
N GLY A 212 15.37 -5.53 10.60
CA GLY A 212 15.00 -6.40 11.73
C GLY A 212 13.81 -7.30 11.46
N LEU A 213 13.65 -8.38 12.27
CA LEU A 213 12.73 -9.48 11.98
C LEU A 213 11.25 -9.05 11.97
N GLU A 214 10.80 -8.30 12.97
CA GLU A 214 9.40 -7.86 13.09
C GLU A 214 9.01 -7.03 11.87
N ARG A 215 9.79 -5.99 11.58
CA ARG A 215 9.53 -5.13 10.44
C ARG A 215 9.69 -5.85 9.09
N SER A 216 10.60 -6.83 8.99
CA SER A 216 10.70 -7.66 7.78
C SER A 216 9.43 -8.47 7.54
N ALA A 217 8.77 -8.93 8.61
CA ALA A 217 7.49 -9.62 8.49
C ALA A 217 6.40 -8.68 7.98
N ASP A 218 6.30 -7.45 8.55
CA ASP A 218 5.32 -6.44 8.12
C ASP A 218 5.51 -6.07 6.64
N VAL A 219 6.76 -5.88 6.20
CA VAL A 219 7.08 -5.57 4.80
C VAL A 219 6.71 -6.72 3.86
N VAL A 220 7.02 -7.98 4.23
CA VAL A 220 6.67 -9.14 3.39
C VAL A 220 5.16 -9.37 3.36
N GLU A 221 4.42 -8.93 4.36
CA GLU A 221 2.96 -8.96 4.37
C GLU A 221 2.33 -7.94 3.41
N GLU A 222 3.03 -6.84 3.11
CA GLU A 222 2.60 -5.83 2.12
C GLU A 222 3.00 -6.17 0.68
N MET A 223 3.91 -7.15 0.46
CA MET A 223 4.33 -7.61 -0.87
C MET A 223 3.21 -8.38 -1.60
N GLU A 224 3.29 -8.40 -2.93
CA GLU A 224 2.48 -9.33 -3.73
C GLU A 224 2.80 -10.78 -3.32
N PRO A 225 1.78 -11.66 -3.19
CA PRO A 225 1.96 -13.00 -2.60
C PRO A 225 2.97 -13.89 -3.34
N ASP A 226 3.05 -13.79 -4.65
CA ASP A 226 4.00 -14.51 -5.49
C ASP A 226 5.44 -13.99 -5.30
N ASP A 227 5.66 -12.68 -5.34
CA ASP A 227 6.96 -12.06 -5.06
C ASP A 227 7.45 -12.37 -3.63
N ALA A 228 6.55 -12.30 -2.66
CA ALA A 228 6.85 -12.71 -1.28
C ALA A 228 7.24 -14.20 -1.20
N ALA A 229 6.57 -15.09 -1.96
CA ALA A 229 6.89 -16.51 -1.99
C ALA A 229 8.25 -16.76 -2.65
N ASP A 230 8.57 -16.08 -3.74
CA ASP A 230 9.85 -16.20 -4.44
C ASP A 230 11.01 -15.72 -3.56
N LEU A 231 10.86 -14.56 -2.93
CA LEU A 231 11.83 -14.08 -1.93
C LEU A 231 12.06 -15.09 -0.81
N LEU A 232 10.99 -15.65 -0.24
CA LEU A 232 11.06 -16.64 0.83
C LEU A 232 11.70 -17.95 0.35
N ALA A 233 11.49 -18.35 -0.91
CA ALA A 233 12.09 -19.55 -1.48
C ALA A 233 13.62 -19.47 -1.53
N GLU A 234 14.17 -18.27 -1.82
CA GLU A 234 15.61 -18.01 -1.87
C GLU A 234 16.27 -17.88 -0.49
N MET A 235 15.48 -17.71 0.59
CA MET A 235 16.01 -17.63 1.96
C MET A 235 16.45 -18.98 2.49
N ALA A 236 17.45 -18.97 3.40
CA ALA A 236 17.81 -20.15 4.18
C ALA A 236 16.59 -20.65 4.98
N PRO A 237 16.36 -21.99 5.07
CA PRO A 237 15.15 -22.55 5.69
C PRO A 237 14.85 -22.03 7.11
N GLU A 238 15.89 -21.80 7.91
CA GLU A 238 15.75 -21.32 9.28
C GLU A 238 15.36 -19.83 9.33
N GLN A 239 15.82 -19.04 8.36
CA GLN A 239 15.45 -17.62 8.26
C GLN A 239 14.01 -17.48 7.78
N ARG A 240 13.65 -18.21 6.71
CA ARG A 240 12.30 -18.28 6.19
C ARG A 240 11.28 -18.64 7.26
N GLU A 241 11.53 -19.72 8.03
CA GLU A 241 10.56 -20.15 9.03
C GLU A 241 10.46 -19.18 10.22
N ARG A 242 11.55 -18.47 10.58
CA ARG A 242 11.48 -17.40 11.57
C ARG A 242 10.62 -16.22 11.07
N LEU A 243 10.77 -15.84 9.81
CA LEU A 243 9.99 -14.77 9.21
C LEU A 243 8.51 -15.16 9.15
N LEU A 244 8.19 -16.33 8.60
CA LEU A 244 6.82 -16.85 8.56
C LEU A 244 6.17 -17.03 9.95
N THR A 245 6.97 -17.18 10.99
CA THR A 245 6.47 -17.27 12.37
C THR A 245 6.19 -15.89 12.96
N ALA A 246 6.89 -14.86 12.50
CA ALA A 246 6.67 -13.46 12.91
C ALA A 246 5.47 -12.81 12.21
N MET A 247 5.05 -13.35 11.08
CA MET A 247 3.92 -12.86 10.28
C MET A 247 2.55 -13.20 10.88
N GLU A 248 1.50 -12.52 10.43
CA GLU A 248 0.12 -12.90 10.71
C GLU A 248 -0.19 -14.31 10.22
N SER A 249 -0.91 -15.08 11.02
CA SER A 249 -1.13 -16.52 10.78
C SER A 249 -1.82 -16.85 9.47
N VAL A 250 -2.69 -15.96 8.99
CA VAL A 250 -3.43 -16.14 7.72
C VAL A 250 -2.50 -15.96 6.53
N GLN A 251 -1.72 -14.89 6.50
CA GLN A 251 -0.76 -14.58 5.45
C GLN A 251 0.38 -15.61 5.40
N ALA A 252 0.93 -15.96 6.58
CA ALA A 252 1.93 -17.01 6.68
C ALA A 252 1.43 -18.37 6.15
N ALA A 253 0.16 -18.73 6.38
CA ALA A 253 -0.41 -19.96 5.87
C ALA A 253 -0.57 -19.92 4.33
N ASP A 254 -0.89 -18.76 3.78
CA ASP A 254 -1.03 -18.53 2.35
C ASP A 254 0.33 -18.68 1.65
N LEU A 255 1.36 -18.00 2.15
CA LEU A 255 2.73 -18.12 1.62
C LEU A 255 3.29 -19.54 1.75
N ARG A 256 3.03 -20.23 2.86
CA ARG A 256 3.40 -21.65 2.98
C ARG A 256 2.70 -22.53 1.96
N ARG A 257 1.53 -22.15 1.47
CA ARG A 257 0.83 -22.85 0.39
C ARG A 257 1.51 -22.59 -0.94
N LEU A 258 1.86 -21.34 -1.27
CA LEU A 258 2.56 -20.95 -2.49
C LEU A 258 3.95 -21.63 -2.58
N LEU A 259 4.70 -21.64 -1.51
CA LEU A 259 6.01 -22.29 -1.40
C LEU A 259 6.01 -23.83 -1.67
N ARG A 260 4.85 -24.45 -1.90
CA ARG A 260 4.77 -25.87 -2.30
C ARG A 260 4.89 -26.07 -3.81
N TYR A 261 4.75 -25.03 -4.59
CA TYR A 261 4.83 -25.08 -6.04
C TYR A 261 6.25 -24.75 -6.50
N ASP A 262 6.65 -25.34 -7.62
CA ASP A 262 7.94 -25.04 -8.24
C ASP A 262 7.90 -23.66 -8.91
N ALA A 263 8.91 -22.82 -8.72
CA ALA A 263 8.99 -21.44 -9.20
C ALA A 263 8.73 -21.29 -10.73
N GLY A 264 9.20 -22.22 -11.55
CA GLY A 264 8.98 -22.22 -13.01
C GLY A 264 7.63 -22.78 -13.45
N THR A 265 6.59 -22.75 -12.63
CA THR A 265 5.25 -23.27 -12.94
C THR A 265 4.16 -22.23 -12.68
N ALA A 266 2.98 -22.46 -13.27
CA ALA A 266 1.83 -21.59 -13.03
C ALA A 266 1.45 -21.47 -11.53
N GLY A 267 1.71 -22.51 -10.74
CA GLY A 267 1.51 -22.49 -9.30
C GLY A 267 2.54 -21.65 -8.54
N GLY A 268 3.79 -21.59 -9.03
CA GLY A 268 4.84 -20.74 -8.47
C GLY A 268 4.68 -19.27 -8.85
N LEU A 269 4.17 -18.99 -10.05
CA LEU A 269 3.99 -17.64 -10.56
C LEU A 269 2.61 -17.04 -10.26
N MET A 270 1.76 -17.69 -9.45
CA MET A 270 0.41 -17.21 -9.23
C MET A 270 0.31 -16.34 -7.99
N THR A 271 -0.37 -15.20 -8.13
CA THR A 271 -0.90 -14.52 -6.96
C THR A 271 -2.04 -15.32 -6.33
N SER A 272 -2.06 -15.43 -5.02
CA SER A 272 -3.13 -16.11 -4.26
C SER A 272 -4.34 -15.21 -4.00
N GLN A 273 -4.25 -13.91 -4.31
CA GLN A 273 -5.25 -12.90 -3.99
C GLN A 273 -5.85 -12.19 -5.23
N PRO A 274 -6.17 -12.91 -6.33
CA PRO A 274 -6.81 -12.28 -7.47
C PRO A 274 -8.19 -11.73 -7.08
N LEU A 275 -8.72 -10.83 -7.90
CA LEU A 275 -10.04 -10.27 -7.64
C LEU A 275 -11.16 -11.31 -7.86
N ILE A 276 -11.65 -11.88 -6.77
CA ILE A 276 -12.67 -12.94 -6.79
C ILE A 276 -14.02 -12.39 -6.35
N VAL A 277 -15.08 -12.78 -7.07
CA VAL A 277 -16.47 -12.45 -6.73
C VAL A 277 -17.38 -13.68 -6.83
N ALA A 278 -18.46 -13.68 -6.06
CA ALA A 278 -19.53 -14.65 -6.23
C ALA A 278 -20.36 -14.33 -7.49
N PRO A 279 -21.02 -15.33 -8.11
CA PRO A 279 -21.75 -15.14 -9.37
C PRO A 279 -22.96 -14.22 -9.26
N ASP A 280 -23.52 -14.04 -8.08
CA ASP A 280 -24.70 -13.18 -7.79
C ASP A 280 -24.32 -11.72 -7.52
N VAL A 281 -23.04 -11.39 -7.43
CA VAL A 281 -22.54 -10.01 -7.22
C VAL A 281 -22.95 -9.13 -8.42
N PRO A 282 -23.55 -7.93 -8.19
CA PRO A 282 -23.86 -6.99 -9.25
C PRO A 282 -22.62 -6.44 -9.95
N VAL A 283 -22.71 -6.16 -11.25
CA VAL A 283 -21.67 -5.52 -12.05
C VAL A 283 -21.17 -4.20 -11.40
N ALA A 284 -22.09 -3.42 -10.83
CA ALA A 284 -21.72 -2.18 -10.13
C ALA A 284 -20.75 -2.41 -8.97
N GLU A 285 -20.95 -3.47 -8.19
CA GLU A 285 -20.08 -3.83 -7.06
C GLU A 285 -18.72 -4.36 -7.56
N ALA A 286 -18.72 -5.23 -8.56
CA ALA A 286 -17.47 -5.71 -9.16
C ALA A 286 -16.60 -4.55 -9.71
N LEU A 287 -17.23 -3.58 -10.39
CA LEU A 287 -16.55 -2.37 -10.85
C LEU A 287 -16.07 -1.47 -9.72
N ALA A 288 -16.75 -1.45 -8.57
CA ALA A 288 -16.28 -0.74 -7.40
C ALA A 288 -15.00 -1.36 -6.83
N ARG A 289 -14.91 -2.69 -6.77
CA ARG A 289 -13.71 -3.42 -6.34
C ARG A 289 -12.53 -3.24 -7.32
N ILE A 290 -12.78 -3.20 -8.63
CA ILE A 290 -11.75 -2.90 -9.65
C ILE A 290 -11.17 -1.49 -9.46
N ARG A 291 -11.94 -0.55 -8.92
CA ARG A 291 -11.51 0.85 -8.69
C ARG A 291 -10.77 1.06 -7.37
N GLU A 292 -10.55 0.04 -6.59
CA GLU A 292 -9.73 0.13 -5.39
C GLU A 292 -8.33 0.62 -5.79
N PRO A 293 -7.83 1.72 -5.17
CA PRO A 293 -6.64 2.42 -5.68
C PRO A 293 -5.34 1.63 -5.50
N ASP A 294 -5.32 0.70 -4.55
CA ASP A 294 -4.13 -0.04 -4.14
C ASP A 294 -3.97 -1.38 -4.89
N ARG A 295 -4.85 -1.66 -5.86
CA ARG A 295 -4.79 -2.89 -6.64
C ARG A 295 -3.97 -2.70 -7.90
N PRO A 296 -3.01 -3.60 -8.21
CA PRO A 296 -2.24 -3.59 -9.45
C PRO A 296 -3.14 -3.55 -10.69
N ILE A 297 -2.68 -2.86 -11.73
CA ILE A 297 -3.47 -2.67 -12.97
C ILE A 297 -3.76 -4.01 -13.65
N THR A 298 -2.82 -4.92 -13.63
CA THR A 298 -2.90 -6.25 -14.23
C THR A 298 -3.90 -7.14 -13.50
N GLU A 299 -3.92 -7.12 -12.17
CA GLU A 299 -4.93 -7.79 -11.36
C GLU A 299 -6.33 -7.17 -11.53
N ALA A 300 -6.41 -5.84 -11.66
CA ALA A 300 -7.65 -5.12 -11.91
C ALA A 300 -8.23 -5.35 -13.32
N ALA A 301 -7.48 -6.00 -14.22
CA ALA A 301 -7.89 -6.22 -15.60
C ALA A 301 -9.09 -7.17 -15.75
N GLN A 302 -9.29 -8.07 -14.80
CA GLN A 302 -10.43 -9.01 -14.82
C GLN A 302 -10.86 -9.44 -13.42
N VAL A 303 -12.08 -9.98 -13.35
CA VAL A 303 -12.69 -10.53 -12.15
C VAL A 303 -12.87 -12.04 -12.33
N PHE A 304 -12.48 -12.82 -11.33
CA PHE A 304 -12.66 -14.27 -11.32
C PHE A 304 -13.95 -14.62 -10.58
N VAL A 305 -14.82 -15.36 -11.25
CA VAL A 305 -16.14 -15.72 -10.72
C VAL A 305 -16.10 -17.13 -10.16
N CYS A 306 -16.35 -17.25 -8.86
CA CYS A 306 -16.32 -18.52 -8.15
C CYS A 306 -17.57 -18.73 -7.28
N GLU A 307 -17.99 -19.98 -7.13
CA GLU A 307 -18.91 -20.33 -6.05
C GLU A 307 -18.25 -20.08 -4.68
N PRO A 308 -19.02 -19.74 -3.64
CA PRO A 308 -18.46 -19.63 -2.30
C PRO A 308 -17.79 -20.94 -1.80
N PRO A 309 -16.70 -20.84 -1.00
CA PRO A 309 -16.05 -19.62 -0.52
C PRO A 309 -15.32 -18.87 -1.65
N THR A 310 -15.23 -17.53 -1.52
CA THR A 310 -14.56 -16.64 -2.49
C THR A 310 -13.15 -16.23 -2.06
N LEU A 311 -12.54 -17.00 -1.17
CA LEU A 311 -11.12 -16.93 -0.79
C LEU A 311 -10.41 -18.18 -1.33
N ALA A 312 -9.22 -18.02 -1.87
CA ALA A 312 -8.44 -19.13 -2.42
C ALA A 312 -7.92 -20.09 -1.33
N PRO A 313 -8.07 -21.42 -1.49
CA PRO A 313 -8.77 -22.09 -2.57
C PRO A 313 -10.29 -21.90 -2.46
N THR A 314 -10.90 -21.47 -3.57
CA THR A 314 -12.31 -21.09 -3.64
C THR A 314 -13.26 -22.28 -3.65
N GLY A 315 -14.58 -22.03 -3.78
CA GLY A 315 -15.51 -22.97 -4.36
C GLY A 315 -15.19 -23.21 -5.85
N ARG A 316 -16.16 -23.74 -6.58
CA ARG A 316 -15.96 -24.04 -8.00
C ARG A 316 -15.72 -22.77 -8.81
N TYR A 317 -14.66 -22.74 -9.62
CA TYR A 317 -14.42 -21.68 -10.60
C TYR A 317 -15.42 -21.77 -11.76
N LEU A 318 -16.09 -20.66 -12.05
CA LEU A 318 -17.11 -20.57 -13.10
C LEU A 318 -16.57 -19.89 -14.37
N GLY A 319 -15.59 -19.01 -14.24
CA GLY A 319 -14.95 -18.28 -15.33
C GLY A 319 -14.51 -16.89 -14.89
N SER A 320 -14.01 -16.10 -15.84
CA SER A 320 -13.60 -14.71 -15.59
C SER A 320 -14.32 -13.73 -16.49
N VAL A 321 -14.32 -12.45 -16.08
CA VAL A 321 -14.94 -11.35 -16.83
C VAL A 321 -13.98 -10.17 -16.83
N GLY A 322 -13.53 -9.76 -18.02
CA GLY A 322 -12.69 -8.58 -18.17
C GLY A 322 -13.43 -7.29 -17.81
N PHE A 323 -12.71 -6.31 -17.21
CA PHE A 323 -13.30 -5.02 -16.82
C PHE A 323 -13.96 -4.28 -18.00
N GLN A 324 -13.41 -4.41 -19.21
CA GLN A 324 -13.95 -3.80 -20.43
C GLN A 324 -15.34 -4.33 -20.79
N LEU A 325 -15.60 -5.60 -20.52
CA LEU A 325 -16.92 -6.20 -20.70
C LEU A 325 -17.88 -5.72 -19.61
N LEU A 326 -17.42 -5.68 -18.34
CA LEU A 326 -18.23 -5.19 -17.22
C LEU A 326 -18.68 -3.73 -17.45
N LEU A 327 -17.82 -2.87 -17.99
CA LEU A 327 -18.18 -1.47 -18.33
C LEU A 327 -19.32 -1.34 -19.33
N ARG A 328 -19.59 -2.36 -20.15
CA ARG A 328 -20.65 -2.40 -21.17
C ARG A 328 -21.94 -3.06 -20.68
N GLN A 329 -21.93 -3.62 -19.46
CA GLN A 329 -23.09 -4.30 -18.92
C GLN A 329 -23.94 -3.36 -18.02
N PRO A 330 -25.26 -3.61 -17.91
CA PRO A 330 -26.09 -2.90 -16.95
C PRO A 330 -25.57 -3.09 -15.52
N PRO A 331 -25.53 -2.03 -14.68
CA PRO A 331 -24.98 -2.09 -13.32
C PRO A 331 -25.65 -3.12 -12.41
N ALA A 332 -26.94 -3.40 -12.62
CA ALA A 332 -27.73 -4.33 -11.81
C ALA A 332 -27.64 -5.80 -12.29
N LYS A 333 -27.01 -6.05 -13.45
CA LYS A 333 -26.81 -7.41 -13.97
C LYS A 333 -25.82 -8.14 -13.06
N THR A 334 -25.98 -9.43 -12.85
CA THR A 334 -25.05 -10.23 -12.07
C THR A 334 -23.78 -10.57 -12.88
N VAL A 335 -22.64 -10.65 -12.21
CA VAL A 335 -21.36 -10.96 -12.87
C VAL A 335 -21.38 -12.37 -13.44
N GLY A 336 -22.06 -13.32 -12.80
CA GLY A 336 -22.23 -14.67 -13.29
C GLY A 336 -22.89 -14.76 -14.67
N GLU A 337 -23.83 -13.84 -14.98
CA GLU A 337 -24.46 -13.74 -16.31
C GLU A 337 -23.54 -13.10 -17.36
N CYS A 338 -22.40 -12.58 -16.96
CA CYS A 338 -21.41 -11.93 -17.85
C CYS A 338 -20.22 -12.86 -18.18
N VAL A 339 -20.12 -14.02 -17.55
CA VAL A 339 -19.04 -14.98 -17.78
C VAL A 339 -19.08 -15.51 -19.22
N GLU A 340 -17.98 -15.32 -19.95
CA GLU A 340 -17.92 -15.77 -21.36
C GLU A 340 -17.26 -17.13 -21.53
N ALA A 341 -16.19 -17.41 -20.78
CA ALA A 341 -15.44 -18.67 -20.86
C ALA A 341 -14.75 -18.99 -19.55
N SER A 342 -14.68 -20.28 -19.21
CA SER A 342 -13.97 -20.79 -18.04
C SER A 342 -12.60 -21.35 -18.45
N THR A 343 -11.71 -20.48 -18.98
CA THR A 343 -10.34 -20.89 -19.29
C THR A 343 -9.52 -20.88 -18.01
N PHE A 344 -8.82 -21.97 -17.72
CA PHE A 344 -7.90 -22.08 -16.60
C PHE A 344 -6.72 -22.97 -16.95
N VAL A 345 -5.69 -22.93 -16.13
CA VAL A 345 -4.51 -23.80 -16.20
C VAL A 345 -4.36 -24.62 -14.92
N ARG A 346 -3.54 -25.66 -14.98
CA ARG A 346 -3.12 -26.41 -13.80
C ARG A 346 -1.88 -25.79 -13.18
N PRO A 347 -1.68 -25.90 -11.86
CA PRO A 347 -0.51 -25.34 -11.20
C PRO A 347 0.83 -25.91 -11.70
N GLU A 348 0.84 -27.12 -12.26
CA GLU A 348 2.05 -27.78 -12.77
C GLU A 348 2.43 -27.34 -14.20
N LEU A 349 1.62 -26.48 -14.85
CA LEU A 349 1.92 -25.98 -16.19
C LEU A 349 3.20 -25.14 -16.17
N SER A 350 4.15 -25.43 -17.06
CA SER A 350 5.41 -24.69 -17.12
C SER A 350 5.22 -23.22 -17.56
N ASP A 351 6.14 -22.35 -17.15
CA ASP A 351 6.21 -20.94 -17.51
C ASP A 351 6.12 -20.69 -19.03
N ARG A 352 6.85 -21.49 -19.83
CA ARG A 352 6.85 -21.38 -21.30
C ARG A 352 5.52 -21.77 -21.93
N GLU A 353 4.89 -22.82 -21.44
CA GLU A 353 3.56 -23.26 -21.91
C GLU A 353 2.50 -22.25 -21.49
N LEU A 354 2.65 -21.67 -20.29
CA LEU A 354 1.81 -20.61 -19.77
C LEU A 354 1.93 -19.35 -20.64
N ALA A 355 3.17 -18.89 -20.93
CA ALA A 355 3.42 -17.77 -21.83
C ALA A 355 2.82 -17.98 -23.22
N ALA A 356 3.02 -19.16 -23.79
CA ALA A 356 2.43 -19.51 -25.09
C ALA A 356 0.90 -19.46 -25.05
N ARG A 357 0.27 -19.86 -23.94
CA ARG A 357 -1.18 -19.84 -23.77
C ARG A 357 -1.71 -18.43 -23.63
N LEU A 358 -1.08 -17.60 -22.78
CA LEU A 358 -1.44 -16.17 -22.64
C LEU A 358 -1.37 -15.46 -24.00
N ALA A 359 -0.28 -15.65 -24.73
CA ALA A 359 -0.08 -15.06 -26.04
C ALA A 359 -1.08 -15.57 -27.10
N ALA A 360 -1.35 -16.88 -27.17
CA ALA A 360 -2.24 -17.47 -28.17
C ALA A 360 -3.70 -17.01 -28.02
N TYR A 361 -4.13 -16.74 -26.79
CA TYR A 361 -5.50 -16.33 -26.49
C TYR A 361 -5.63 -14.85 -26.13
N ASN A 362 -4.56 -14.06 -26.24
CA ASN A 362 -4.50 -12.64 -25.88
C ASN A 362 -5.03 -12.39 -24.44
N LEU A 363 -4.62 -13.23 -23.49
CA LEU A 363 -5.02 -13.12 -22.10
C LEU A 363 -4.08 -12.17 -21.36
N ILE A 364 -4.62 -11.33 -20.52
CA ILE A 364 -3.86 -10.49 -19.57
C ILE A 364 -3.54 -11.29 -18.31
N SER A 365 -4.48 -12.12 -17.86
CA SER A 365 -4.26 -13.08 -16.79
C SER A 365 -5.06 -14.36 -17.00
N VAL A 366 -4.70 -15.42 -16.27
CA VAL A 366 -5.36 -16.73 -16.36
C VAL A 366 -5.53 -17.36 -14.99
N ALA A 367 -6.69 -17.97 -14.76
CA ALA A 367 -7.00 -18.70 -13.54
C ALA A 367 -6.11 -19.95 -13.40
N VAL A 368 -5.61 -20.22 -12.22
CA VAL A 368 -4.95 -21.47 -11.82
C VAL A 368 -5.92 -22.26 -10.95
N CYS A 369 -6.27 -23.47 -11.39
CA CYS A 369 -7.26 -24.31 -10.69
C CYS A 369 -6.70 -25.70 -10.36
N ASP A 370 -7.14 -26.22 -9.20
CA ASP A 370 -6.84 -27.60 -8.80
C ASP A 370 -7.66 -28.65 -9.60
N GLU A 371 -7.45 -29.93 -9.29
CA GLU A 371 -8.15 -31.04 -9.93
C GLU A 371 -9.68 -31.02 -9.75
N LEU A 372 -10.15 -30.39 -8.69
CA LEU A 372 -11.58 -30.24 -8.39
C LEU A 372 -12.20 -29.01 -9.07
N GLY A 373 -11.40 -28.22 -9.82
CA GLY A 373 -11.84 -26.99 -10.48
C GLY A 373 -12.05 -25.83 -9.53
N ARG A 374 -11.37 -25.82 -8.38
CA ARG A 374 -11.34 -24.69 -7.44
C ARG A 374 -10.20 -23.76 -7.81
N LEU A 375 -10.45 -22.47 -7.77
CA LEU A 375 -9.44 -21.45 -8.02
C LEU A 375 -8.42 -21.43 -6.86
N LEU A 376 -7.16 -21.59 -7.21
CA LEU A 376 -6.02 -21.49 -6.29
C LEU A 376 -5.39 -20.10 -6.31
N GLY A 377 -5.41 -19.44 -7.45
CA GLY A 377 -4.81 -18.16 -7.73
C GLY A 377 -4.98 -17.76 -9.19
N ALA A 378 -4.27 -16.75 -9.61
CA ALA A 378 -4.21 -16.33 -11.01
C ALA A 378 -2.77 -15.92 -11.37
N VAL A 379 -2.39 -16.08 -12.62
CA VAL A 379 -1.10 -15.59 -13.14
C VAL A 379 -1.40 -14.48 -14.13
N THR A 380 -0.66 -13.40 -14.05
CA THR A 380 -0.75 -12.29 -14.98
C THR A 380 0.34 -12.39 -16.06
N VAL A 381 0.24 -11.57 -17.10
CA VAL A 381 1.20 -11.61 -18.22
C VAL A 381 2.54 -10.99 -17.83
N ASP A 382 2.54 -10.02 -16.94
CA ASP A 382 3.74 -9.35 -16.42
C ASP A 382 4.59 -10.30 -15.56
N ASP A 383 4.00 -11.06 -14.62
CA ASP A 383 4.73 -12.05 -13.81
C ASP A 383 5.44 -13.09 -14.69
N VAL A 384 4.75 -13.56 -15.73
CA VAL A 384 5.36 -14.49 -16.69
C VAL A 384 6.47 -13.84 -17.49
N LEU A 385 6.32 -12.58 -17.88
CA LEU A 385 7.37 -11.84 -18.61
C LEU A 385 8.58 -11.60 -17.72
N ASP A 386 8.39 -11.19 -16.47
CA ASP A 386 9.46 -10.97 -15.52
C ASP A 386 10.27 -12.23 -15.25
N HIS A 387 9.60 -13.36 -15.09
CA HIS A 387 10.27 -14.65 -14.90
C HIS A 387 11.04 -15.12 -16.14
N LEU A 388 10.55 -14.86 -17.35
CA LEU A 388 11.18 -15.30 -18.61
C LEU A 388 12.27 -14.36 -19.12
N LEU A 389 12.29 -13.11 -18.70
CA LEU A 389 13.29 -12.13 -19.10
C LEU A 389 14.63 -12.38 -18.38
N PRO A 390 15.76 -12.04 -19.01
CA PRO A 390 17.06 -12.24 -18.37
C PRO A 390 17.19 -11.46 -17.06
N VAL A 391 17.82 -12.05 -16.05
CA VAL A 391 18.14 -11.36 -14.78
C VAL A 391 18.78 -10.00 -15.07
N GLY A 392 18.21 -8.95 -14.52
CA GLY A 392 18.68 -7.56 -14.72
C GLY A 392 18.17 -6.90 -16.01
N TRP A 393 17.16 -7.42 -16.68
CA TRP A 393 16.56 -6.79 -17.86
C TRP A 393 16.04 -5.37 -17.55
N ARG A 394 15.56 -5.13 -16.33
CA ARG A 394 15.12 -3.81 -15.85
C ARG A 394 16.23 -2.76 -15.84
N ARG A 395 17.53 -3.20 -15.80
CA ARG A 395 18.71 -2.33 -15.83
C ARG A 395 19.06 -1.80 -17.22
N THR A 396 18.57 -2.43 -18.28
CA THR A 396 18.96 -2.13 -19.67
C THR A 396 17.93 -1.31 -20.44
N GLY A 397 16.82 -0.96 -19.82
CA GLY A 397 15.65 -0.30 -20.44
C GLY A 397 15.58 1.22 -20.27
N GLY A 398 16.69 1.90 -19.92
CA GLY A 398 16.77 3.36 -19.79
C GLY A 398 17.47 4.01 -20.96
#